data_76074454db96036646c0ed53cc18a820
#
_entry.id   76074454db96036646c0ed53cc18a820
#
_cell.length_a   1.000
_cell.length_b   1.000
_cell.length_c   1.000
_cell.angle_alpha   90.00
_cell.angle_beta   90.00
_cell.angle_gamma   90.00
#
_symmetry.space_group_name_H-M   'P 1'
#
loop_
_entity.id
_entity.type
_entity.pdbx_description
1 polymer ?
#
loop_
_entity_poly.entity_id
_entity_poly.type
_entity_poly.pdbx_seq_one_letter_code
_entity_poly.pdbx_strand_id
1 'polypeptide(L)'
;DYSCAVFLSGESPEMLAQAAHIPVHLGAMPASVRAAVTRCAPFHPGDVVILNDPYLGGNHLPDITLVSPVFVGNRYPVDQSPADLLTTDPLTTGHHFLVASRAHHADVGGMSPGSMPLSTELYQEGIIIPPLKLIDGGTRNEAVWQLILRNVRTPWERDGDLAAQLAAHATGAARLAETVER
;
A
#
# COMPACT_ATOMS: atom_id res chain seq x y z
N ASP A 1 11.39 -11.57 -1.55
CA ASP A 1 11.65 -10.43 -2.46
C ASP A 1 10.94 -9.19 -1.95
N TYR A 2 11.59 -8.03 -2.09
CA TYR A 2 11.08 -6.75 -1.63
C TYR A 2 11.42 -5.65 -2.63
N SER A 3 10.48 -4.77 -2.91
CA SER A 3 10.69 -3.59 -3.75
C SER A 3 9.98 -2.38 -3.15
N CYS A 4 10.54 -1.19 -3.33
CA CYS A 4 9.90 0.05 -2.90
C CYS A 4 10.00 1.11 -4.00
N ALA A 5 9.07 2.06 -3.97
CA ALA A 5 9.00 3.14 -4.95
C ALA A 5 8.43 4.41 -4.34
N VAL A 6 8.77 5.54 -4.95
CA VAL A 6 8.23 6.86 -4.64
C VAL A 6 7.52 7.39 -5.89
N PHE A 7 6.35 7.95 -5.68
CA PHE A 7 5.52 8.56 -6.74
C PHE A 7 5.21 10.02 -6.41
N LEU A 8 5.14 10.85 -7.43
CA LEU A 8 4.47 12.13 -7.34
C LEU A 8 2.96 11.87 -7.25
N SER A 9 2.29 12.52 -6.30
CA SER A 9 0.84 12.33 -6.14
C SER A 9 0.03 13.10 -7.19
N GLY A 10 -1.19 12.62 -7.47
CA GLY A 10 -2.10 13.22 -8.43
C GLY A 10 -3.13 12.20 -8.90
N GLU A 11 -4.04 12.60 -9.78
CA GLU A 11 -5.02 11.70 -10.41
C GLU A 11 -4.32 10.55 -11.18
N SER A 12 -3.16 10.86 -11.77
CA SER A 12 -2.28 9.88 -12.43
C SER A 12 -0.90 9.91 -11.76
N PRO A 13 -0.68 9.13 -10.71
CA PRO A 13 0.60 9.13 -10.02
C PRO A 13 1.77 8.76 -10.93
N GLU A 14 2.83 9.57 -10.90
CA GLU A 14 4.04 9.37 -11.68
C GLU A 14 5.16 8.83 -10.81
N MET A 15 5.79 7.72 -11.24
CA MET A 15 6.89 7.11 -10.50
C MET A 15 8.16 7.97 -10.64
N LEU A 16 8.69 8.43 -9.52
CA LEU A 16 9.92 9.24 -9.46
C LEU A 16 11.17 8.38 -9.27
N ALA A 17 11.07 7.36 -8.42
CA ALA A 17 12.19 6.49 -8.09
C ALA A 17 11.68 5.11 -7.69
N GLN A 18 12.47 4.09 -7.95
CA GLN A 18 12.20 2.72 -7.53
C GLN A 18 13.50 1.98 -7.19
N ALA A 19 13.46 1.22 -6.09
CA ALA A 19 14.43 0.18 -5.76
C ALA A 19 13.76 -1.17 -5.99
N ALA A 20 13.90 -1.70 -7.21
CA ALA A 20 13.35 -2.99 -7.60
C ALA A 20 14.43 -4.06 -7.50
N HIS A 21 14.18 -5.09 -6.71
CA HIS A 21 15.07 -6.25 -6.65
C HIS A 21 14.67 -7.34 -7.65
N ILE A 22 13.45 -7.22 -8.20
CA ILE A 22 12.91 -8.16 -9.18
C ILE A 22 12.23 -7.38 -10.32
N PRO A 23 12.49 -7.67 -11.59
CA PRO A 23 11.97 -6.89 -12.73
C PRO A 23 10.45 -6.83 -12.83
N VAL A 24 9.76 -7.89 -12.42
CA VAL A 24 8.28 -7.96 -12.47
C VAL A 24 7.62 -6.91 -11.59
N HIS A 25 8.25 -6.52 -10.49
CA HIS A 25 7.75 -5.47 -9.61
C HIS A 25 7.84 -4.07 -10.26
N LEU A 26 8.85 -3.85 -11.11
CA LEU A 26 9.05 -2.57 -11.81
C LEU A 26 7.83 -2.21 -12.66
N GLY A 27 7.35 -3.14 -13.48
CA GLY A 27 6.23 -2.89 -14.38
C GLY A 27 4.87 -2.80 -13.68
N ALA A 28 4.67 -3.53 -12.59
CA ALA A 28 3.36 -3.65 -11.93
C ALA A 28 3.11 -2.59 -10.84
N MET A 29 4.15 -2.00 -10.24
CA MET A 29 4.01 -1.03 -9.15
C MET A 29 3.15 0.20 -9.51
N PRO A 30 3.30 0.84 -10.70
CA PRO A 30 2.45 1.97 -11.08
C PRO A 30 0.97 1.61 -11.16
N ALA A 31 0.63 0.40 -11.61
CA ALA A 31 -0.76 -0.06 -11.67
C ALA A 31 -1.37 -0.19 -10.27
N SER A 32 -0.60 -0.74 -9.31
CA SER A 32 -1.04 -0.87 -7.91
C SER A 32 -1.28 0.49 -7.26
N VAL A 33 -0.36 1.45 -7.47
CA VAL A 33 -0.51 2.80 -6.91
C VAL A 33 -1.72 3.51 -7.50
N ARG A 34 -1.94 3.44 -8.82
CA ARG A 34 -3.15 3.98 -9.45
C ARG A 34 -4.43 3.35 -8.89
N ALA A 35 -4.45 2.03 -8.70
CA ALA A 35 -5.62 1.34 -8.15
C ALA A 35 -5.91 1.79 -6.71
N ALA A 36 -4.87 1.97 -5.88
CA ALA A 36 -4.99 2.49 -4.53
C ALA A 36 -5.57 3.92 -4.53
N VAL A 37 -5.05 4.81 -5.37
CA VAL A 37 -5.55 6.18 -5.50
C VAL A 37 -7.01 6.18 -5.98
N THR A 38 -7.32 5.46 -7.04
CA THR A 38 -8.67 5.45 -7.62
C THR A 38 -9.74 4.97 -6.63
N ARG A 39 -9.40 4.03 -5.74
CA ARG A 39 -10.37 3.38 -4.86
C ARG A 39 -10.40 3.89 -3.44
N CYS A 40 -9.29 4.45 -2.95
CA CYS A 40 -9.14 4.80 -1.53
C CYS A 40 -8.91 6.29 -1.28
N ALA A 41 -8.78 7.13 -2.32
CA ALA A 41 -8.74 8.57 -2.13
C ALA A 41 -10.12 9.10 -1.63
N PRO A 42 -10.15 10.20 -0.85
CA PRO A 42 -9.01 11.01 -0.45
C PRO A 42 -8.14 10.31 0.60
N PHE A 43 -6.83 10.60 0.54
CA PHE A 43 -5.88 10.13 1.55
C PHE A 43 -5.72 11.14 2.69
N HIS A 44 -5.59 10.62 3.91
CA HIS A 44 -5.29 11.39 5.10
C HIS A 44 -3.92 11.00 5.69
N PRO A 45 -3.30 11.84 6.53
CA PRO A 45 -2.09 11.47 7.23
C PRO A 45 -2.27 10.17 8.02
N GLY A 46 -1.31 9.27 7.87
CA GLY A 46 -1.34 7.96 8.51
C GLY A 46 -2.15 6.90 7.79
N ASP A 47 -2.74 7.20 6.62
CA ASP A 47 -3.38 6.19 5.80
C ASP A 47 -2.37 5.21 5.21
N VAL A 48 -2.74 3.94 5.16
CA VAL A 48 -2.02 2.91 4.41
C VAL A 48 -3.03 2.02 3.70
N VAL A 49 -2.92 1.94 2.40
CA VAL A 49 -3.72 1.03 1.56
C VAL A 49 -2.95 -0.25 1.33
N ILE A 50 -3.63 -1.40 1.42
CA ILE A 50 -3.12 -2.72 1.09
C ILE A 50 -3.84 -3.27 -0.14
N LEU A 51 -3.12 -3.99 -0.99
CA LEU A 51 -3.69 -4.74 -2.12
C LEU A 51 -2.76 -5.85 -2.61
N ASN A 52 -3.37 -6.87 -3.24
CA ASN A 52 -2.64 -7.86 -4.03
C ASN A 52 -3.43 -8.33 -5.27
N ASP A 53 -4.69 -7.90 -5.43
CA ASP A 53 -5.61 -8.36 -6.49
C ASP A 53 -5.01 -8.10 -7.88
N PRO A 54 -4.71 -9.15 -8.69
CA PRO A 54 -4.08 -8.99 -10.00
C PRO A 54 -4.98 -8.29 -11.02
N TYR A 55 -6.29 -8.28 -10.83
CA TYR A 55 -7.23 -7.55 -11.68
C TYR A 55 -7.39 -6.08 -11.29
N LEU A 56 -6.85 -5.69 -10.14
CA LEU A 56 -6.90 -4.33 -9.57
C LEU A 56 -5.51 -3.77 -9.28
N GLY A 57 -4.56 -4.04 -10.16
CA GLY A 57 -3.21 -3.48 -10.09
C GLY A 57 -2.20 -4.33 -9.31
N GLY A 58 -2.60 -5.44 -8.73
CA GLY A 58 -1.69 -6.44 -8.18
C GLY A 58 -0.95 -7.21 -9.28
N ASN A 59 -0.14 -8.17 -8.89
CA ASN A 59 0.64 -9.00 -9.81
C ASN A 59 0.48 -10.49 -9.49
N HIS A 60 0.91 -10.89 -8.31
CA HIS A 60 0.89 -12.25 -7.80
C HIS A 60 0.35 -12.19 -6.37
N LEU A 61 -0.56 -13.08 -5.96
CA LEU A 61 -1.25 -12.94 -4.66
C LEU A 61 -0.31 -12.80 -3.47
N PRO A 62 0.83 -13.51 -3.37
CA PRO A 62 1.81 -13.29 -2.32
C PRO A 62 2.50 -11.94 -2.33
N ASP A 63 2.47 -11.22 -3.45
CA ASP A 63 3.11 -9.91 -3.60
C ASP A 63 2.23 -8.81 -2.97
N ILE A 64 2.18 -8.80 -1.64
CA ILE A 64 1.42 -7.79 -0.89
C ILE A 64 2.03 -6.40 -1.12
N THR A 65 1.20 -5.51 -1.65
CA THR A 65 1.58 -4.12 -1.90
C THR A 65 0.93 -3.21 -0.88
N LEU A 66 1.73 -2.32 -0.28
CA LEU A 66 1.26 -1.22 0.54
C LEU A 66 1.51 0.11 -0.18
N VAL A 67 0.59 1.07 0.00
CA VAL A 67 0.68 2.44 -0.54
C VAL A 67 0.30 3.42 0.55
N SER A 68 1.15 4.42 0.80
CA SER A 68 0.93 5.45 1.83
C SER A 68 1.19 6.85 1.28
N PRO A 69 0.38 7.86 1.65
CA PRO A 69 0.64 9.25 1.33
C PRO A 69 1.79 9.81 2.19
N VAL A 70 2.56 10.73 1.62
CA VAL A 70 3.58 11.50 2.33
C VAL A 70 3.26 12.98 2.23
N PHE A 71 3.03 13.58 3.39
CA PHE A 71 2.76 15.00 3.54
C PHE A 71 4.06 15.72 3.88
N VAL A 72 4.45 16.71 3.06
CA VAL A 72 5.66 17.48 3.23
C VAL A 72 5.31 18.94 3.49
N GLY A 73 5.92 19.53 4.52
CA GLY A 73 5.68 20.93 4.91
C GLY A 73 4.45 21.11 5.79
N ASN A 74 4.39 22.29 6.44
CA ASN A 74 3.38 22.66 7.43
C ASN A 74 2.06 23.11 6.77
N ARG A 75 1.64 22.47 5.68
CA ARG A 75 0.42 22.83 4.93
C ARG A 75 -0.79 21.97 5.26
N TYR A 76 -0.79 21.37 6.46
CA TYR A 76 -2.02 20.84 7.00
C TYR A 76 -2.75 22.00 7.69
N PRO A 77 -3.90 22.47 7.18
CA PRO A 77 -4.71 23.42 7.93
C PRO A 77 -5.27 22.66 9.14
N VAL A 78 -4.72 22.92 10.31
CA VAL A 78 -5.12 22.31 11.60
C VAL A 78 -6.57 22.66 11.98
N ASP A 79 -7.21 23.59 11.23
CA ASP A 79 -8.53 24.16 11.52
C ASP A 79 -9.61 23.86 10.45
N GLN A 80 -9.38 22.93 9.51
CA GLN A 80 -10.45 22.59 8.54
C GLN A 80 -11.41 21.54 9.13
N SER A 81 -12.69 21.87 9.09
CA SER A 81 -13.76 20.95 9.47
C SER A 81 -13.82 19.77 8.48
N PRO A 82 -14.31 18.57 8.89
CA PRO A 82 -14.50 17.45 7.98
C PRO A 82 -15.37 17.78 6.75
N ALA A 83 -16.21 18.81 6.81
CA ALA A 83 -17.05 19.27 5.70
C ALA A 83 -16.24 20.03 4.63
N ASP A 84 -15.17 20.72 5.01
CA ASP A 84 -14.32 21.47 4.08
C ASP A 84 -13.43 20.53 3.26
N LEU A 85 -13.13 19.33 3.80
CA LEU A 85 -12.37 18.29 3.13
C LEU A 85 -13.14 17.63 1.96
N LEU A 86 -14.46 17.75 1.93
CA LEU A 86 -15.32 17.20 0.87
C LEU A 86 -15.40 18.11 -0.38
N THR A 87 -14.94 19.34 -0.28
CA THR A 87 -15.05 20.36 -1.34
C THR A 87 -13.71 20.79 -1.92
N THR A 88 -12.58 20.35 -1.35
CA THR A 88 -11.24 20.69 -1.81
C THR A 88 -10.72 19.66 -2.81
N ASP A 89 -10.17 20.17 -3.92
CA ASP A 89 -9.44 19.39 -4.92
C ASP A 89 -8.41 18.47 -4.22
N PRO A 90 -8.36 17.16 -4.52
CA PRO A 90 -7.36 16.24 -3.98
C PRO A 90 -5.91 16.73 -4.13
N LEU A 91 -5.65 17.60 -5.11
CA LEU A 91 -4.37 18.23 -5.34
C LEU A 91 -4.05 19.35 -4.31
N THR A 92 -5.05 19.87 -3.60
CA THR A 92 -4.87 20.93 -2.59
C THR A 92 -4.79 20.39 -1.16
N THR A 93 -5.06 19.11 -0.93
CA THR A 93 -5.04 18.49 0.41
C THR A 93 -3.66 18.11 0.93
N GLY A 94 -2.59 18.53 0.28
CA GLY A 94 -1.28 18.64 0.93
C GLY A 94 -0.37 17.41 0.90
N HIS A 95 -0.76 16.25 0.38
CA HIS A 95 0.23 15.20 0.14
C HIS A 95 0.87 15.40 -1.24
N HIS A 96 2.20 15.45 -1.26
CA HIS A 96 2.94 15.67 -2.50
C HIS A 96 3.48 14.36 -3.09
N PHE A 97 3.59 13.32 -2.26
CA PHE A 97 4.16 12.05 -2.69
C PHE A 97 3.35 10.87 -2.15
N LEU A 98 3.54 9.74 -2.82
CA LEU A 98 3.13 8.43 -2.34
C LEU A 98 4.37 7.55 -2.23
N VAL A 99 4.48 6.78 -1.16
CA VAL A 99 5.45 5.70 -1.03
C VAL A 99 4.72 4.38 -1.21
N ALA A 100 5.34 3.47 -1.93
CA ALA A 100 4.81 2.14 -2.15
C ALA A 100 5.87 1.09 -1.83
N SER A 101 5.46 -0.03 -1.25
CA SER A 101 6.30 -1.22 -1.11
C SER A 101 5.56 -2.45 -1.58
N ARG A 102 6.31 -3.42 -2.06
CA ARG A 102 5.80 -4.75 -2.41
C ARG A 102 6.72 -5.79 -1.79
N ALA A 103 6.15 -6.68 -0.99
CA ALA A 103 6.84 -7.79 -0.37
C ALA A 103 6.18 -9.10 -0.78
N HIS A 104 7.00 -10.09 -1.16
CA HIS A 104 6.54 -11.44 -1.39
C HIS A 104 6.40 -12.16 -0.03
N HIS A 105 5.15 -12.40 0.39
CA HIS A 105 4.85 -13.12 1.62
C HIS A 105 4.94 -14.62 1.41
N ALA A 106 5.49 -15.34 2.38
CA ALA A 106 5.69 -16.79 2.28
C ALA A 106 4.38 -17.59 2.30
N ASP A 107 3.28 -17.02 2.80
CA ASP A 107 1.97 -17.66 2.80
C ASP A 107 0.86 -16.59 2.79
N VAL A 108 -0.03 -16.70 1.84
CA VAL A 108 -1.25 -15.89 1.71
C VAL A 108 -2.50 -16.78 1.66
N GLY A 109 -2.41 -17.98 2.21
CA GLY A 109 -3.48 -18.98 2.15
C GLY A 109 -3.43 -19.83 0.88
N GLY A 110 -4.59 -20.16 0.34
CA GLY A 110 -4.70 -21.02 -0.84
C GLY A 110 -4.52 -22.49 -0.56
N MET A 111 -4.40 -23.30 -1.63
CA MET A 111 -4.39 -24.76 -1.54
C MET A 111 -3.06 -25.35 -1.02
N SER A 112 -1.96 -24.61 -1.13
CA SER A 112 -0.66 -25.04 -0.64
C SER A 112 0.16 -23.87 -0.09
N PRO A 113 1.06 -24.10 0.90
CA PRO A 113 1.99 -23.10 1.36
C PRO A 113 3.04 -22.79 0.28
N GLY A 114 3.70 -21.60 0.41
CA GLY A 114 4.77 -21.19 -0.51
C GLY A 114 4.29 -20.58 -1.82
N SER A 115 2.97 -20.40 -1.98
CA SER A 115 2.37 -19.47 -2.96
C SER A 115 2.53 -19.83 -4.45
N MET A 116 3.00 -21.01 -4.79
CA MET A 116 3.17 -21.44 -6.18
C MET A 116 2.59 -22.86 -6.39
N PRO A 117 1.28 -23.06 -6.11
CA PRO A 117 0.63 -24.33 -6.41
C PRO A 117 0.48 -24.52 -7.92
N LEU A 118 0.28 -25.76 -8.35
CA LEU A 118 -0.23 -26.07 -9.68
C LEU A 118 -1.75 -25.80 -9.68
N SER A 119 -2.12 -24.52 -9.61
CA SER A 119 -3.50 -24.08 -9.54
C SER A 119 -4.15 -24.04 -10.94
N THR A 120 -5.46 -24.24 -10.96
CA THR A 120 -6.28 -24.07 -12.17
C THR A 120 -7.15 -22.82 -12.11
N GLU A 121 -7.22 -22.19 -10.94
CA GLU A 121 -7.96 -20.95 -10.69
C GLU A 121 -7.33 -20.12 -9.58
N LEU A 122 -7.50 -18.80 -9.64
CA LEU A 122 -6.87 -17.84 -8.73
C LEU A 122 -7.21 -18.07 -7.25
N TYR A 123 -8.43 -18.53 -6.94
CA TYR A 123 -8.87 -18.81 -5.56
C TYR A 123 -8.06 -19.91 -4.85
N GLN A 124 -7.39 -20.76 -5.60
CA GLN A 124 -6.49 -21.79 -5.07
C GLN A 124 -5.14 -21.22 -4.65
N GLU A 125 -4.78 -20.00 -5.08
CA GLU A 125 -3.48 -19.40 -4.84
C GLU A 125 -3.42 -18.60 -3.53
N GLY A 126 -4.53 -18.12 -3.00
CA GLY A 126 -4.56 -17.39 -1.74
C GLY A 126 -5.70 -16.38 -1.61
N ILE A 127 -5.61 -15.57 -0.57
CA ILE A 127 -6.56 -14.49 -0.34
C ILE A 127 -6.37 -13.38 -1.38
N ILE A 128 -7.47 -12.92 -1.97
CA ILE A 128 -7.51 -11.80 -2.89
C ILE A 128 -7.87 -10.55 -2.10
N ILE A 129 -6.99 -9.55 -2.08
CA ILE A 129 -7.16 -8.29 -1.35
C ILE A 129 -7.29 -7.16 -2.37
N PRO A 130 -8.50 -6.65 -2.63
CA PRO A 130 -8.66 -5.43 -3.42
C PRO A 130 -8.05 -4.24 -2.67
N PRO A 131 -7.84 -3.06 -3.32
CA PRO A 131 -7.37 -1.89 -2.60
C PRO A 131 -8.30 -1.53 -1.44
N LEU A 132 -7.77 -1.62 -0.20
CA LEU A 132 -8.47 -1.39 1.06
C LEU A 132 -7.56 -0.60 2.01
N LYS A 133 -8.14 0.27 2.85
CA LYS A 133 -7.38 0.92 3.92
C LYS A 133 -7.06 -0.10 5.02
N LEU A 134 -5.78 -0.44 5.15
CA LEU A 134 -5.23 -1.25 6.25
C LEU A 134 -5.05 -0.41 7.51
N ILE A 135 -4.62 0.85 7.32
CA ILE A 135 -4.57 1.89 8.34
C ILE A 135 -5.43 3.05 7.82
N ASP A 136 -6.30 3.58 8.63
CA ASP A 136 -7.16 4.72 8.31
C ASP A 136 -6.90 5.83 9.33
N GLY A 137 -6.32 6.95 8.89
CA GLY A 137 -5.97 8.06 9.75
C GLY A 137 -5.04 7.67 10.92
N GLY A 138 -4.10 6.77 10.70
CA GLY A 138 -3.20 6.25 11.75
C GLY A 138 -3.78 5.14 12.61
N THR A 139 -5.05 4.77 12.43
CA THR A 139 -5.70 3.70 13.19
C THR A 139 -5.77 2.42 12.38
N ARG A 140 -5.31 1.30 12.97
CA ARG A 140 -5.33 0.00 12.30
C ARG A 140 -6.78 -0.49 12.10
N ASN A 141 -7.10 -0.90 10.87
CA ASN A 141 -8.36 -1.55 10.56
C ASN A 141 -8.31 -3.01 11.02
N GLU A 142 -8.74 -3.27 12.24
CA GLU A 142 -8.69 -4.60 12.85
C GLU A 142 -9.48 -5.64 12.06
N ALA A 143 -10.56 -5.26 11.39
CA ALA A 143 -11.36 -6.21 10.60
C ALA A 143 -10.55 -6.73 9.39
N VAL A 144 -9.90 -5.83 8.64
CA VAL A 144 -9.03 -6.20 7.52
C VAL A 144 -7.81 -6.99 8.00
N TRP A 145 -7.17 -6.53 9.09
CA TRP A 145 -6.01 -7.18 9.67
C TRP A 145 -6.31 -8.62 10.08
N GLN A 146 -7.37 -8.82 10.85
CA GLN A 146 -7.78 -10.15 11.31
C GLN A 146 -8.26 -11.04 10.16
N LEU A 147 -8.91 -10.47 9.14
CA LEU A 147 -9.32 -11.22 7.96
C LEU A 147 -8.07 -11.82 7.27
N ILE A 148 -7.01 -11.04 7.09
CA ILE A 148 -5.77 -11.51 6.48
C ILE A 148 -5.14 -12.62 7.34
N LEU A 149 -4.95 -12.36 8.64
CA LEU A 149 -4.30 -13.32 9.55
C LEU A 149 -5.08 -14.62 9.72
N ARG A 150 -6.40 -14.62 9.56
CA ARG A 150 -7.24 -15.83 9.64
C ARG A 150 -7.22 -16.67 8.36
N ASN A 151 -6.71 -16.14 7.27
CA ASN A 151 -6.62 -16.84 5.99
C ASN A 151 -5.22 -17.40 5.68
N VAL A 152 -4.28 -17.29 6.62
CA VAL A 152 -2.90 -17.76 6.47
C VAL A 152 -2.55 -18.83 7.52
N ARG A 153 -1.55 -19.68 7.23
CA ARG A 153 -1.15 -20.79 8.10
C ARG A 153 -0.26 -20.36 9.26
N THR A 154 0.56 -19.31 9.04
CA THR A 154 1.51 -18.79 10.04
C THR A 154 1.19 -17.34 10.38
N PRO A 155 0.04 -17.05 11.06
CA PRO A 155 -0.44 -15.69 11.28
C PRO A 155 0.54 -14.81 12.04
N TRP A 156 1.32 -15.36 12.98
CA TRP A 156 2.33 -14.59 13.73
C TRP A 156 3.49 -14.09 12.86
N GLU A 157 3.88 -14.86 11.82
CA GLU A 157 4.90 -14.44 10.86
C GLU A 157 4.35 -13.34 9.95
N ARG A 158 3.12 -13.51 9.45
CA ARG A 158 2.46 -12.51 8.58
C ARG A 158 2.15 -11.21 9.32
N ASP A 159 1.82 -11.29 10.61
CA ASP A 159 1.70 -10.11 11.47
C ASP A 159 3.02 -9.34 11.53
N GLY A 160 4.13 -10.06 11.71
CA GLY A 160 5.49 -9.49 11.67
C GLY A 160 5.86 -8.88 10.32
N ASP A 161 5.55 -9.57 9.22
CA ASP A 161 5.85 -9.09 7.86
C ASP A 161 5.07 -7.81 7.52
N LEU A 162 3.78 -7.75 7.85
CA LEU A 162 2.95 -6.56 7.68
C LEU A 162 3.46 -5.40 8.54
N ALA A 163 3.83 -5.67 9.80
CA ALA A 163 4.42 -4.67 10.68
C ALA A 163 5.76 -4.14 10.13
N ALA A 164 6.59 -5.01 9.56
CA ALA A 164 7.86 -4.62 8.94
C ALA A 164 7.65 -3.73 7.71
N GLN A 165 6.67 -4.05 6.84
CA GLN A 165 6.31 -3.20 5.71
C GLN A 165 5.82 -1.82 6.17
N LEU A 166 4.97 -1.75 7.20
CA LEU A 166 4.49 -0.49 7.78
C LEU A 166 5.65 0.36 8.34
N ALA A 167 6.59 -0.28 9.05
CA ALA A 167 7.78 0.40 9.56
C ALA A 167 8.68 0.94 8.44
N ALA A 168 8.82 0.20 7.34
CA ALA A 168 9.54 0.65 6.15
C ALA A 168 8.86 1.88 5.51
N HIS A 169 7.52 1.90 5.43
CA HIS A 169 6.76 3.07 4.96
C HIS A 169 6.99 4.29 5.84
N ALA A 170 6.88 4.15 7.16
CA ALA A 170 7.11 5.24 8.11
C ALA A 170 8.54 5.81 7.96
N THR A 171 9.54 4.94 7.84
CA THR A 171 10.94 5.35 7.64
C THR A 171 11.13 6.04 6.29
N GLY A 172 10.58 5.47 5.21
CA GLY A 172 10.66 6.04 3.86
C GLY A 172 10.00 7.41 3.77
N ALA A 173 8.81 7.57 4.35
CA ALA A 173 8.09 8.84 4.40
C ALA A 173 8.88 9.92 5.16
N ALA A 174 9.44 9.59 6.33
CA ALA A 174 10.26 10.52 7.11
C ALA A 174 11.50 10.97 6.34
N ARG A 175 12.23 10.05 5.69
CA ARG A 175 13.42 10.37 4.90
C ARG A 175 13.10 11.19 3.66
N LEU A 176 11.97 10.91 3.01
CA LEU A 176 11.53 11.69 1.86
C LEU A 176 11.18 13.12 2.28
N ALA A 177 10.43 13.30 3.37
CA ALA A 177 10.12 14.62 3.92
C ALA A 177 11.39 15.42 4.26
N GLU A 178 12.35 14.83 4.98
CA GLU A 178 13.64 15.45 5.28
C GLU A 178 14.43 15.88 4.01
N THR A 179 14.28 15.12 2.92
CA THR A 179 15.01 15.39 1.67
C THR A 179 14.40 16.56 0.91
N VAL A 180 13.08 16.69 0.94
CA VAL A 180 12.36 17.76 0.23
C VAL A 180 12.41 19.09 0.97
N GLU A 181 12.58 19.09 2.29
CA GLU A 181 12.69 20.29 3.13
C GLU A 181 14.08 20.94 3.10
N ARG A 182 15.09 20.31 2.50
CA ARG A 182 16.46 20.82 2.33
C ARG A 182 16.63 21.65 1.07
#